data_c82ee4ed6669b861fd9ad3ca9610e468
#
_entry.id   c82ee4ed6669b861fd9ad3ca9610e468
#
_cell.length_a   1.000
_cell.length_b   1.000
_cell.length_c   1.000
_cell.angle_alpha   90.00
_cell.angle_beta   90.00
_cell.angle_gamma   90.00
#
_symmetry.space_group_name_H-M   'P 1'
#
loop_
_entity.id
_entity.type
_entity.pdbx_description
1 polymer ?
#
loop_
_entity_poly.entity_id
_entity_poly.type
_entity_poly.pdbx_seq_one_letter_code
_entity_poly.pdbx_strand_id
1 'polypeptide(L)'
;VLTGCSSNKSDDKNTSSNNSNDVSPSTTNDVPADNDVDKNIDMIQEVKNYLLYGQSDKSSAEQLKWSEDFLNRVDIAKVYDEYLANGGVANDVPAFASYLTLNAPILDNWQELFEKNLYDSYGYNVSRLEDLGGGLYQAYVIVDGQEVPYVSVNSRTGYFHG
;
A
#
# COMPACT_ATOMS: atom_id res chain seq x y z
N VAL A 1 36.96 -1.34 -60.23
CA VAL A 1 38.31 -1.63 -60.68
C VAL A 1 39.13 -2.01 -59.47
N LEU A 2 39.29 -3.31 -59.33
CA LEU A 2 40.43 -4.15 -59.16
C LEU A 2 41.15 -4.08 -57.81
N THR A 3 41.10 -5.15 -57.09
CA THR A 3 42.02 -6.31 -56.94
C THR A 3 43.20 -5.97 -56.03
N GLY A 4 43.65 -6.80 -55.12
CA GLY A 4 43.67 -8.22 -54.95
C GLY A 4 44.40 -8.60 -53.67
N CYS A 5 44.18 -9.80 -53.30
CA CYS A 5 44.96 -10.89 -52.76
C CYS A 5 46.40 -10.62 -52.30
N SER A 6 46.89 -11.19 -51.19
CA SER A 6 47.38 -12.57 -51.14
C SER A 6 48.03 -12.82 -49.76
N SER A 7 47.66 -13.87 -49.10
CA SER A 7 48.35 -15.05 -48.58
C SER A 7 49.85 -14.99 -48.23
N ASN A 8 50.21 -15.49 -47.06
CA ASN A 8 50.97 -16.71 -46.72
C ASN A 8 51.32 -16.72 -45.22
N LYS A 9 50.95 -17.69 -44.46
CA LYS A 9 51.42 -19.05 -44.17
C LYS A 9 52.88 -19.13 -43.68
N SER A 10 53.09 -19.56 -42.50
CA SER A 10 53.76 -20.74 -41.98
C SER A 10 54.22 -20.60 -40.55
N ASP A 11 53.76 -21.49 -39.72
CA ASP A 11 54.41 -22.52 -38.87
C ASP A 11 55.73 -22.11 -38.17
N ASP A 12 55.82 -22.30 -36.86
CA ASP A 12 56.14 -23.52 -36.16
C ASP A 12 56.43 -23.24 -34.65
N LYS A 13 55.88 -24.09 -33.82
CA LYS A 13 56.42 -24.78 -32.65
C LYS A 13 57.15 -24.03 -31.50
N ASN A 14 56.58 -24.26 -30.38
CA ASN A 14 57.03 -25.07 -29.24
C ASN A 14 57.41 -24.38 -27.92
N THR A 15 56.76 -24.82 -26.89
CA THR A 15 57.23 -25.24 -25.56
C THR A 15 57.27 -24.22 -24.44
N SER A 16 56.38 -24.50 -23.55
CA SER A 16 56.55 -24.74 -22.10
C SER A 16 56.68 -23.57 -21.12
N SER A 17 55.76 -23.61 -20.21
CA SER A 17 55.90 -23.45 -18.77
C SER A 17 55.77 -22.08 -18.12
N ASN A 18 54.76 -22.09 -17.27
CA ASN A 18 54.70 -21.54 -15.93
C ASN A 18 54.19 -20.11 -15.70
N ASN A 19 53.00 -20.13 -15.15
CA ASN A 19 52.67 -19.52 -13.86
C ASN A 19 52.69 -17.99 -13.81
N SER A 20 51.51 -17.44 -13.74
CA SER A 20 51.17 -16.51 -12.66
C SER A 20 49.87 -15.75 -13.01
N ASN A 21 48.92 -15.93 -12.14
CA ASN A 21 47.90 -14.96 -11.71
C ASN A 21 47.48 -13.91 -12.73
N ASP A 22 46.39 -14.16 -13.41
CA ASP A 22 45.61 -13.08 -13.99
C ASP A 22 44.29 -12.97 -13.28
N VAL A 23 44.15 -11.86 -12.58
CA VAL A 23 42.97 -11.44 -11.90
C VAL A 23 41.99 -10.95 -12.96
N SER A 24 41.01 -11.77 -13.26
CA SER A 24 39.84 -11.38 -14.05
C SER A 24 39.03 -10.34 -13.27
N PRO A 25 38.67 -9.19 -13.85
CA PRO A 25 37.74 -8.30 -13.19
C PRO A 25 36.36 -8.92 -13.26
N SER A 26 35.91 -9.32 -12.09
CA SER A 26 34.50 -9.69 -11.82
C SER A 26 33.65 -8.48 -12.18
N THR A 27 32.87 -8.60 -13.21
CA THR A 27 31.69 -7.75 -13.43
C THR A 27 30.70 -8.11 -12.35
N THR A 28 30.68 -7.33 -11.28
CA THR A 28 29.58 -7.34 -10.34
C THR A 28 28.36 -6.78 -11.06
N ASN A 29 27.49 -7.66 -11.49
CA ASN A 29 26.10 -7.30 -11.71
C ASN A 29 25.52 -6.92 -10.35
N ASP A 30 25.48 -5.62 -10.06
CA ASP A 30 24.62 -5.07 -9.05
C ASP A 30 23.17 -5.30 -9.51
N VAL A 31 22.63 -6.42 -9.08
CA VAL A 31 21.19 -6.61 -8.97
C VAL A 31 20.79 -5.77 -7.75
N PRO A 32 19.94 -4.75 -7.89
CA PRO A 32 19.41 -4.07 -6.72
C PRO A 32 18.69 -5.08 -5.84
N ALA A 33 19.10 -5.14 -4.59
CA ALA A 33 18.66 -6.12 -3.65
C ALA A 33 17.14 -6.05 -3.46
N ASP A 34 16.54 -7.22 -3.49
CA ASP A 34 15.15 -7.59 -3.21
C ASP A 34 14.70 -7.27 -1.76
N ASN A 35 15.45 -6.43 -1.06
CA ASN A 35 15.21 -6.11 0.37
C ASN A 35 14.16 -5.02 0.60
N ASP A 36 13.81 -4.22 -0.41
CA ASP A 36 12.85 -3.13 -0.24
C ASP A 36 11.40 -3.62 -0.38
N VAL A 37 11.18 -4.67 -1.17
CA VAL A 37 9.86 -5.27 -1.37
C VAL A 37 9.41 -5.99 -0.09
N ASP A 38 10.29 -6.76 0.54
CA ASP A 38 9.98 -7.47 1.79
C ASP A 38 9.68 -6.51 2.94
N LYS A 39 10.43 -5.41 3.07
CA LYS A 39 10.19 -4.39 4.10
C LYS A 39 8.87 -3.66 3.93
N ASN A 40 8.44 -3.40 2.69
CA ASN A 40 7.16 -2.78 2.42
C ASN A 40 5.99 -3.72 2.75
N ILE A 41 6.14 -5.01 2.51
CA ILE A 41 5.11 -6.02 2.85
C ILE A 41 4.93 -6.09 4.36
N ASP A 42 6.02 -6.09 5.14
CA ASP A 42 5.98 -6.10 6.60
C ASP A 42 5.25 -4.85 7.14
N MET A 43 5.57 -3.66 6.64
CA MET A 43 4.93 -2.41 7.06
C MET A 43 3.42 -2.39 6.75
N ILE A 44 3.01 -2.93 5.59
CA ILE A 44 1.58 -3.03 5.23
C ILE A 44 0.82 -3.88 6.23
N GLN A 45 1.38 -5.02 6.62
CA GLN A 45 0.75 -5.91 7.62
C GLN A 45 0.76 -5.28 9.01
N GLU A 46 1.85 -4.65 9.41
CA GLU A 46 1.97 -4.00 10.71
C GLU A 46 0.98 -2.84 10.86
N VAL A 47 0.83 -1.98 9.85
CA VAL A 47 -0.13 -0.87 9.92
C VAL A 47 -1.58 -1.37 9.92
N LYS A 48 -1.91 -2.43 9.17
CA LYS A 48 -3.24 -3.05 9.23
C LYS A 48 -3.53 -3.60 10.62
N ASN A 49 -2.61 -4.37 11.17
CA ASN A 49 -2.75 -4.92 12.52
C ASN A 49 -2.87 -3.82 13.57
N TYR A 50 -2.07 -2.77 13.45
CA TYR A 50 -2.16 -1.62 14.34
C TYR A 50 -3.53 -0.93 14.27
N LEU A 51 -4.03 -0.63 13.07
CA LEU A 51 -5.31 0.05 12.87
C LEU A 51 -6.50 -0.77 13.36
N LEU A 52 -6.48 -2.10 13.17
CA LEU A 52 -7.59 -2.96 13.53
C LEU A 52 -7.54 -3.44 14.99
N TYR A 53 -6.34 -3.67 15.54
CA TYR A 53 -6.20 -4.38 16.81
C TYR A 53 -5.18 -3.76 17.78
N GLY A 54 -4.27 -2.91 17.29
CA GLY A 54 -3.09 -2.45 18.03
C GLY A 54 -3.28 -1.18 18.87
N GLN A 55 -4.51 -0.70 19.07
CA GLN A 55 -4.77 0.59 19.71
C GLN A 55 -5.55 0.46 21.05
N SER A 56 -5.44 -0.68 21.72
CA SER A 56 -6.17 -0.96 22.95
C SER A 56 -5.75 -0.08 24.13
N ASP A 57 -4.56 0.51 24.06
CA ASP A 57 -4.02 1.46 25.04
C ASP A 57 -4.57 2.89 24.88
N LYS A 58 -5.23 3.17 23.76
CA LYS A 58 -5.83 4.47 23.45
C LYS A 58 -7.30 4.54 23.82
N SER A 59 -7.75 5.73 24.22
CA SER A 59 -9.18 5.98 24.37
C SER A 59 -9.91 5.87 23.03
N SER A 60 -11.20 5.54 23.06
CA SER A 60 -12.00 5.40 21.82
C SER A 60 -11.99 6.64 20.93
N ALA A 61 -11.81 7.83 21.51
CA ALA A 61 -11.73 9.09 20.77
C ALA A 61 -10.37 9.29 20.07
N GLU A 62 -9.29 8.66 20.59
CA GLU A 62 -7.94 8.77 20.05
C GLU A 62 -7.61 7.67 19.05
N GLN A 63 -8.45 6.63 18.97
CA GLN A 63 -8.25 5.53 18.04
C GLN A 63 -8.52 5.95 16.61
N LEU A 64 -7.61 5.56 15.72
CA LEU A 64 -7.79 5.64 14.27
C LEU A 64 -8.67 4.47 13.84
N LYS A 65 -9.91 4.75 13.45
CA LYS A 65 -10.90 3.71 13.19
C LYS A 65 -11.12 3.49 11.71
N TRP A 66 -11.04 2.23 11.31
CA TRP A 66 -11.23 1.76 9.94
C TRP A 66 -12.20 0.58 9.88
N SER A 67 -12.96 0.52 8.81
CA SER A 67 -13.58 -0.72 8.37
C SER A 67 -12.50 -1.61 7.73
N GLU A 68 -12.47 -2.88 8.10
CA GLU A 68 -11.53 -3.85 7.52
C GLU A 68 -11.69 -3.96 6.00
N ASP A 69 -12.92 -3.95 5.50
CA ASP A 69 -13.22 -4.01 4.08
C ASP A 69 -12.64 -2.84 3.30
N PHE A 70 -12.68 -1.63 3.86
CA PHE A 70 -12.08 -0.43 3.27
C PHE A 70 -10.56 -0.51 3.31
N LEU A 71 -10.00 -0.84 4.45
CA LEU A 71 -8.56 -0.94 4.65
C LEU A 71 -7.92 -1.96 3.70
N ASN A 72 -8.62 -3.07 3.40
CA ASN A 72 -8.15 -4.10 2.48
C ASN A 72 -8.22 -3.70 1.00
N ARG A 73 -8.91 -2.61 0.65
CA ARG A 73 -9.06 -2.12 -0.74
C ARG A 73 -8.16 -0.93 -1.06
N VAL A 74 -7.63 -0.28 -0.04
CA VAL A 74 -6.68 0.84 -0.22
C VAL A 74 -5.32 0.29 -0.65
N ASP A 75 -4.70 0.93 -1.63
CA ASP A 75 -3.30 0.68 -1.99
C ASP A 75 -2.37 1.31 -0.94
N ILE A 76 -2.18 0.57 0.16
CA ILE A 76 -1.39 1.02 1.30
C ILE A 76 0.08 1.21 0.92
N ALA A 77 0.62 0.36 0.01
CA ALA A 77 1.99 0.48 -0.45
C ALA A 77 2.24 1.83 -1.11
N LYS A 78 1.34 2.25 -2.00
CA LYS A 78 1.43 3.56 -2.65
C LYS A 78 1.36 4.70 -1.63
N VAL A 79 0.46 4.63 -0.65
CA VAL A 79 0.35 5.66 0.39
C VAL A 79 1.60 5.68 1.28
N TYR A 80 2.24 4.53 1.50
CA TYR A 80 3.50 4.46 2.25
C TYR A 80 4.65 5.12 1.48
N ASP A 81 4.76 4.89 0.18
CA ASP A 81 5.74 5.58 -0.66
C ASP A 81 5.54 7.11 -0.64
N GLU A 82 4.29 7.57 -0.71
CA GLU A 82 3.95 8.99 -0.57
C GLU A 82 4.30 9.53 0.82
N TYR A 83 4.06 8.78 1.88
CA TYR A 83 4.44 9.13 3.24
C TYR A 83 5.95 9.34 3.36
N LEU A 84 6.76 8.40 2.86
CA LEU A 84 8.22 8.51 2.88
C LEU A 84 8.72 9.69 2.03
N ALA A 85 8.14 9.90 0.84
CA ALA A 85 8.48 11.02 -0.04
C ALA A 85 8.16 12.39 0.60
N ASN A 86 7.18 12.45 1.51
CA ASN A 86 6.83 13.65 2.26
C ASN A 86 7.59 13.78 3.60
N GLY A 87 8.66 13.02 3.79
CA GLY A 87 9.53 13.10 4.97
C GLY A 87 9.06 12.25 6.16
N GLY A 88 8.19 11.30 5.93
CA GLY A 88 7.79 10.32 6.93
C GLY A 88 8.96 9.43 7.37
N VAL A 89 8.92 8.97 8.61
CA VAL A 89 9.95 8.11 9.18
C VAL A 89 9.65 6.65 8.88
N ALA A 90 10.60 5.96 8.25
CA ALA A 90 10.46 4.53 7.97
C ALA A 90 10.27 3.73 9.27
N ASN A 91 9.40 2.73 9.24
CA ASN A 91 9.07 1.83 10.35
C ASN A 91 8.38 2.51 11.56
N ASP A 92 7.91 3.74 11.43
CA ASP A 92 7.05 4.39 12.43
C ASP A 92 5.58 4.06 12.13
N VAL A 93 5.11 2.91 12.61
CA VAL A 93 3.75 2.42 12.37
C VAL A 93 2.68 3.40 12.85
N PRO A 94 2.73 3.98 14.07
CA PRO A 94 1.72 4.94 14.52
C PRO A 94 1.67 6.22 13.69
N ALA A 95 2.83 6.76 13.30
CA ALA A 95 2.89 7.96 12.45
C ALA A 95 2.35 7.66 11.04
N PHE A 96 2.74 6.52 10.46
CA PHE A 96 2.20 6.10 9.16
C PHE A 96 0.69 5.80 9.22
N ALA A 97 0.19 5.16 10.27
CA ALA A 97 -1.25 4.92 10.46
C ALA A 97 -2.05 6.23 10.50
N SER A 98 -1.51 7.25 11.16
CA SER A 98 -2.11 8.59 11.19
C SER A 98 -2.12 9.23 9.80
N TYR A 99 -0.98 9.16 9.08
CA TYR A 99 -0.88 9.66 7.71
C TYR A 99 -1.85 8.96 6.77
N LEU A 100 -1.91 7.63 6.81
CA LEU A 100 -2.82 6.79 6.01
C LEU A 100 -4.28 7.20 6.25
N THR A 101 -4.67 7.36 7.52
CA THR A 101 -6.04 7.73 7.88
C THR A 101 -6.45 9.10 7.33
N LEU A 102 -5.52 10.04 7.22
CA LEU A 102 -5.78 11.38 6.72
C LEU A 102 -5.68 11.48 5.19
N ASN A 103 -4.81 10.69 4.56
CA ASN A 103 -4.40 10.88 3.17
C ASN A 103 -4.77 9.75 2.22
N ALA A 104 -5.24 8.59 2.72
CA ALA A 104 -5.68 7.51 1.85
C ALA A 104 -6.74 8.00 0.85
N PRO A 105 -6.73 7.55 -0.40
CA PRO A 105 -7.75 7.91 -1.35
C PRO A 105 -9.13 7.42 -0.88
N ILE A 106 -10.18 8.20 -1.15
CA ILE A 106 -11.56 7.72 -0.99
C ILE A 106 -11.83 6.76 -2.15
N LEU A 107 -12.32 5.57 -1.84
CA LEU A 107 -12.64 4.57 -2.84
C LEU A 107 -13.80 5.05 -3.73
N ASP A 108 -13.73 4.85 -5.04
CA ASP A 108 -14.78 5.27 -5.97
C ASP A 108 -16.14 4.66 -5.63
N ASN A 109 -16.13 3.43 -5.11
CA ASN A 109 -17.34 2.69 -4.72
C ASN A 109 -17.58 2.68 -3.20
N TRP A 110 -17.09 3.68 -2.47
CA TRP A 110 -17.19 3.73 -1.01
C TRP A 110 -18.64 3.64 -0.50
N GLN A 111 -19.60 4.22 -1.20
CA GLN A 111 -21.01 4.19 -0.83
C GLN A 111 -21.56 2.76 -0.86
N GLU A 112 -21.37 2.07 -1.98
CA GLU A 112 -21.82 0.68 -2.14
C GLU A 112 -21.22 -0.24 -1.07
N LEU A 113 -19.94 -0.04 -0.77
CA LEU A 113 -19.23 -0.81 0.23
C LEU A 113 -19.75 -0.52 1.63
N PHE A 114 -19.99 0.75 1.96
CA PHE A 114 -20.59 1.15 3.22
C PHE A 114 -22.03 0.62 3.37
N GLU A 115 -22.87 0.77 2.33
CA GLU A 115 -24.27 0.30 2.35
C GLU A 115 -24.33 -1.21 2.60
N LYS A 116 -23.45 -1.97 1.95
CA LYS A 116 -23.30 -3.40 2.18
C LYS A 116 -22.91 -3.69 3.64
N ASN A 117 -21.90 -3.01 4.16
CA ASN A 117 -21.42 -3.21 5.52
C ASN A 117 -22.49 -2.84 6.57
N LEU A 118 -23.27 -1.79 6.32
CA LEU A 118 -24.38 -1.39 7.16
C LEU A 118 -25.47 -2.48 7.16
N TYR A 119 -25.83 -2.97 5.99
CA TYR A 119 -26.83 -4.03 5.86
C TYR A 119 -26.38 -5.33 6.55
N ASP A 120 -25.15 -5.74 6.34
CA ASP A 120 -24.59 -6.95 6.96
C ASP A 120 -24.55 -6.84 8.50
N SER A 121 -24.31 -5.62 9.01
CA SER A 121 -24.22 -5.38 10.46
C SER A 121 -25.57 -5.22 11.15
N TYR A 122 -26.53 -4.56 10.50
CA TYR A 122 -27.77 -4.13 11.14
C TYR A 122 -29.04 -4.49 10.38
N GLY A 123 -28.95 -4.97 9.15
CA GLY A 123 -30.09 -5.37 8.32
C GLY A 123 -30.89 -4.20 7.72
N TYR A 124 -30.34 -2.98 7.75
CA TYR A 124 -31.00 -1.80 7.19
C TYR A 124 -30.37 -1.38 5.88
N ASN A 125 -31.21 -0.97 4.93
CA ASN A 125 -30.72 -0.31 3.71
C ASN A 125 -30.67 1.21 3.91
N VAL A 126 -29.63 1.83 3.38
CA VAL A 126 -29.53 3.29 3.36
C VAL A 126 -30.62 3.86 2.45
N SER A 127 -31.40 4.79 2.97
CA SER A 127 -32.41 5.53 2.19
C SER A 127 -31.83 6.82 1.61
N ARG A 128 -30.93 7.45 2.35
CA ARG A 128 -30.30 8.72 1.95
C ARG A 128 -28.97 8.91 2.68
N LEU A 129 -28.03 9.58 2.00
CA LEU A 129 -26.80 10.11 2.59
C LEU A 129 -26.85 11.64 2.58
N GLU A 130 -26.46 12.26 3.67
CA GLU A 130 -26.32 13.71 3.81
C GLU A 130 -24.85 14.03 4.09
N ASP A 131 -24.26 14.87 3.24
CA ASP A 131 -22.88 15.31 3.40
C ASP A 131 -22.77 16.30 4.57
N LEU A 132 -21.98 15.94 5.57
CA LEU A 132 -21.67 16.78 6.73
C LEU A 132 -20.37 17.58 6.56
N GLY A 133 -19.68 17.39 5.43
CA GLY A 133 -18.37 17.96 5.17
C GLY A 133 -17.20 17.12 5.68
N GLY A 134 -16.01 17.36 5.12
CA GLY A 134 -14.78 16.68 5.56
C GLY A 134 -14.76 15.16 5.30
N GLY A 135 -15.60 14.67 4.40
CA GLY A 135 -15.72 13.22 4.13
C GLY A 135 -16.60 12.47 5.11
N LEU A 136 -17.32 13.17 5.98
CA LEU A 136 -18.32 12.60 6.87
C LEU A 136 -19.72 12.70 6.26
N TYR A 137 -20.50 11.63 6.41
CA TYR A 137 -21.88 11.56 5.91
C TYR A 137 -22.79 11.02 7.02
N GLN A 138 -24.00 11.60 7.11
CA GLN A 138 -25.09 11.04 7.88
C GLN A 138 -25.87 10.07 7.01
N ALA A 139 -25.97 8.83 7.40
CA ALA A 139 -26.82 7.85 6.75
C ALA A 139 -28.19 7.80 7.42
N TYR A 140 -29.22 7.76 6.58
CA TYR A 140 -30.62 7.61 6.98
C TYR A 140 -31.12 6.24 6.54
N VAL A 141 -32.00 5.68 7.33
CA VAL A 141 -32.69 4.41 7.05
C VAL A 141 -34.19 4.56 7.29
N ILE A 142 -34.98 3.62 6.78
CA ILE A 142 -36.43 3.57 7.07
C ILE A 142 -36.67 2.61 8.23
N VAL A 143 -37.24 3.14 9.31
CA VAL A 143 -37.69 2.38 10.47
C VAL A 143 -39.19 2.66 10.66
N ASP A 144 -40.00 1.61 10.69
CA ASP A 144 -41.47 1.72 10.84
C ASP A 144 -42.12 2.68 9.84
N GLY A 145 -41.59 2.75 8.60
CA GLY A 145 -42.08 3.61 7.52
C GLY A 145 -41.64 5.07 7.62
N GLN A 146 -40.75 5.42 8.55
CA GLN A 146 -40.21 6.76 8.72
C GLN A 146 -38.71 6.79 8.43
N GLU A 147 -38.26 7.81 7.72
CA GLU A 147 -36.83 8.05 7.52
C GLU A 147 -36.22 8.66 8.78
N VAL A 148 -35.22 7.99 9.35
CA VAL A 148 -34.52 8.43 10.57
C VAL A 148 -33.01 8.47 10.33
N PRO A 149 -32.28 9.43 10.96
CA PRO A 149 -30.83 9.37 11.00
C PRO A 149 -30.40 8.14 11.79
N TYR A 150 -29.40 7.41 11.26
CA TYR A 150 -29.03 6.12 11.85
C TYR A 150 -27.57 6.08 12.29
N VAL A 151 -26.62 6.26 11.34
CA VAL A 151 -25.19 6.25 11.62
C VAL A 151 -24.48 7.37 10.87
N SER A 152 -23.37 7.85 11.42
CA SER A 152 -22.41 8.67 10.70
C SER A 152 -21.30 7.79 10.15
N VAL A 153 -20.88 8.00 8.90
CA VAL A 153 -19.83 7.25 8.23
C VAL A 153 -18.75 8.19 7.71
N ASN A 154 -17.48 7.74 7.82
CA ASN A 154 -16.35 8.37 7.17
C ASN A 154 -16.11 7.70 5.82
N SER A 155 -16.25 8.44 4.73
CA SER A 155 -16.12 7.93 3.36
C SER A 155 -14.73 7.40 3.00
N ARG A 156 -13.69 7.85 3.71
CA ARG A 156 -12.30 7.40 3.50
C ARG A 156 -11.99 6.09 4.20
N THR A 157 -12.40 5.98 5.47
CA THR A 157 -12.08 4.82 6.31
C THR A 157 -13.18 3.77 6.35
N GLY A 158 -14.39 4.13 5.90
CA GLY A 158 -15.57 3.27 5.97
C GLY A 158 -16.06 3.01 7.41
N TYR A 159 -15.39 3.60 8.41
CA TYR A 159 -15.85 3.48 9.80
C TYR A 159 -17.15 4.24 9.98
N PHE A 160 -18.12 3.59 10.62
CA PHE A 160 -19.40 4.19 10.95
C PHE A 160 -19.81 3.87 12.40
N HIS A 161 -20.58 4.76 12.99
CA HIS A 161 -21.14 4.64 14.33
C HIS A 161 -22.44 5.42 14.43
N GLY A 162 -23.33 4.98 15.30
CA GLY A 162 -24.60 5.63 15.65
C GLY A 162 -24.89 5.46 17.11
#